data_045711a3d91f8acdd12204f3af7a0345
#
_entry.id   045711a3d91f8acdd12204f3af7a0345
#
_cell.length_a   1.000
_cell.length_b   1.000
_cell.length_c   1.000
_cell.angle_alpha   90.00
_cell.angle_beta   90.00
_cell.angle_gamma   90.00
#
_symmetry.space_group_name_H-M   'P 1'
#
loop_
_entity.id
_entity.type
_entity.pdbx_description
1 polymer ?
#
loop_
_entity_poly.entity_id
_entity_poly.type
_entity_poly.pdbx_seq_one_letter_code
_entity_poly.pdbx_strand_id
1 'polypeptide(L)'
;MDYKFLFLFTFSASELFVAGTGTLSVVIIWSLYYVTKHPDVQARLHCELDEVIGKNARLPQFSDRPNLPYLEAFIAELHRSASENPLAIPHSTTRDTSLAGFFIPRDTTVFVNLWGIHHDPDYWREPFSFRPDRFLDEQGRLRVEGIMPFSTGTRSCLGEKFSKRVIFLFVARLLHRFRFECPHGEILPEEEDLSDYGILLDCKPFRIKAIERRVTS
;
A
#
# COMPACT_ATOMS: atom_id res chain seq x y z
N MET A 1 20.65 -35.11 5.83
CA MET A 1 19.58 -34.08 5.82
C MET A 1 18.46 -34.64 4.96
N ASP A 2 17.23 -34.71 5.50
CA ASP A 2 16.11 -35.32 4.79
C ASP A 2 15.78 -34.49 3.53
N TYR A 3 15.75 -35.15 2.36
CA TYR A 3 15.45 -34.52 1.08
C TYR A 3 14.08 -33.81 1.07
N LYS A 4 13.09 -34.39 1.75
CA LYS A 4 11.75 -33.78 1.90
C LYS A 4 11.81 -32.46 2.69
N PHE A 5 12.60 -32.43 3.76
CA PHE A 5 12.80 -31.22 4.55
C PHE A 5 13.48 -30.13 3.74
N LEU A 6 14.54 -30.46 2.99
CA LEU A 6 15.24 -29.51 2.15
C LEU A 6 14.32 -28.96 1.06
N PHE A 7 13.53 -29.81 0.42
CA PHE A 7 12.57 -29.39 -0.61
C PHE A 7 11.51 -28.44 -0.05
N LEU A 8 10.86 -28.80 1.07
CA LEU A 8 9.85 -27.96 1.71
C LEU A 8 10.44 -26.61 2.15
N PHE A 9 11.62 -26.62 2.75
CA PHE A 9 12.30 -25.40 3.18
C PHE A 9 12.63 -24.49 1.99
N THR A 10 13.21 -25.02 0.92
CA THR A 10 13.57 -24.24 -0.28
C THR A 10 12.32 -23.68 -0.96
N PHE A 11 11.27 -24.48 -1.09
CA PHE A 11 10.01 -24.05 -1.68
C PHE A 11 9.37 -22.93 -0.85
N SER A 12 9.22 -23.11 0.47
CA SER A 12 8.64 -22.07 1.35
C SER A 12 9.46 -20.77 1.36
N ALA A 13 10.80 -20.87 1.33
CA ALA A 13 11.67 -19.70 1.25
C ALA A 13 11.49 -18.95 -0.07
N SER A 14 11.37 -19.66 -1.19
CA SER A 14 11.11 -19.06 -2.50
C SER A 14 9.76 -18.36 -2.56
N GLU A 15 8.71 -19.01 -2.04
CA GLU A 15 7.36 -18.44 -1.97
C GLU A 15 7.34 -17.13 -1.16
N LEU A 16 7.96 -17.12 0.02
CA LEU A 16 8.07 -15.94 0.87
C LEU A 16 8.84 -14.81 0.19
N PHE A 17 9.92 -15.15 -0.53
CA PHE A 17 10.73 -14.17 -1.26
C PHE A 17 9.92 -13.53 -2.39
N VAL A 18 9.27 -14.34 -3.23
CA VAL A 18 8.46 -13.86 -4.36
C VAL A 18 7.29 -13.01 -3.86
N ALA A 19 6.51 -13.53 -2.89
CA ALA A 19 5.35 -12.82 -2.37
C ALA A 19 5.74 -11.49 -1.70
N GLY A 20 6.86 -11.46 -0.97
CA GLY A 20 7.29 -10.25 -0.25
C GLY A 20 7.96 -9.21 -1.14
N THR A 21 8.72 -9.61 -2.17
CA THR A 21 9.48 -8.66 -2.99
C THR A 21 8.58 -7.94 -4.00
N GLY A 22 7.76 -8.69 -4.75
CA GLY A 22 6.91 -8.13 -5.79
C GLY A 22 5.89 -7.14 -5.23
N THR A 23 5.09 -7.59 -4.25
CA THR A 23 4.01 -6.77 -3.67
C THR A 23 4.53 -5.50 -3.00
N LEU A 24 5.61 -5.59 -2.22
CA LEU A 24 6.21 -4.41 -1.57
C LEU A 24 6.75 -3.41 -2.59
N SER A 25 7.36 -3.89 -3.68
CA SER A 25 7.87 -3.01 -4.75
C SER A 25 6.74 -2.21 -5.38
N VAL A 26 5.61 -2.86 -5.69
CA VAL A 26 4.43 -2.21 -6.27
C VAL A 26 3.91 -1.10 -5.35
N VAL A 27 3.73 -1.38 -4.06
CA VAL A 27 3.26 -0.38 -3.08
C VAL A 27 4.22 0.81 -2.98
N ILE A 28 5.54 0.56 -2.96
CA ILE A 28 6.54 1.64 -2.88
C ILE A 28 6.53 2.49 -4.16
N ILE A 29 6.41 1.89 -5.34
CA ILE A 29 6.33 2.62 -6.60
C ILE A 29 5.08 3.50 -6.64
N TRP A 30 3.91 2.98 -6.28
CA TRP A 30 2.69 3.76 -6.17
C TRP A 30 2.80 4.88 -5.13
N SER A 31 3.52 4.66 -4.02
CA SER A 31 3.74 5.73 -3.05
C SER A 31 4.53 6.90 -3.63
N LEU A 32 5.55 6.62 -4.45
CA LEU A 32 6.33 7.65 -5.14
C LEU A 32 5.51 8.39 -6.20
N TYR A 33 4.63 7.69 -6.90
CA TYR A 33 3.71 8.29 -7.85
C TYR A 33 2.77 9.28 -7.15
N TYR A 34 2.06 8.84 -6.11
CA TYR A 34 1.07 9.68 -5.42
C TYR A 34 1.69 10.89 -4.73
N VAL A 35 2.84 10.76 -4.08
CA VAL A 35 3.50 11.93 -3.48
C VAL A 35 3.99 12.93 -4.53
N THR A 36 4.32 12.46 -5.73
CA THR A 36 4.72 13.35 -6.83
C THR A 36 3.50 14.01 -7.47
N LYS A 37 2.40 13.29 -7.63
CA LYS A 37 1.13 13.78 -8.20
C LYS A 37 0.42 14.77 -7.27
N HIS A 38 0.60 14.64 -5.94
CA HIS A 38 -0.04 15.46 -4.91
C HIS A 38 1.01 16.21 -4.06
N PRO A 39 1.55 17.36 -4.56
CA PRO A 39 2.60 18.11 -3.85
C PRO A 39 2.14 18.68 -2.50
N ASP A 40 0.86 18.96 -2.33
CA ASP A 40 0.23 19.40 -1.07
C ASP A 40 0.27 18.28 -0.01
N VAL A 41 -0.08 17.04 -0.39
CA VAL A 41 0.05 15.86 0.47
C VAL A 41 1.52 15.63 0.85
N GLN A 42 2.43 15.73 -0.12
CA GLN A 42 3.86 15.61 0.14
C GLN A 42 4.37 16.68 1.12
N ALA A 43 3.95 17.94 0.94
CA ALA A 43 4.35 19.02 1.84
C ALA A 43 3.89 18.77 3.28
N ARG A 44 2.68 18.29 3.45
CA ARG A 44 2.13 17.95 4.78
C ARG A 44 2.86 16.77 5.42
N LEU A 45 3.18 15.73 4.65
CA LEU A 45 4.03 14.61 5.12
C LEU A 45 5.41 15.09 5.58
N HIS A 46 6.01 16.02 4.83
CA HIS A 46 7.27 16.65 5.21
C HIS A 46 7.16 17.43 6.53
N CYS A 47 6.09 18.22 6.72
CA CYS A 47 5.88 18.95 7.98
C CYS A 47 5.77 17.98 9.16
N GLU A 48 4.94 16.96 9.08
CA GLU A 48 4.78 15.97 10.16
C GLU A 48 6.11 15.25 10.49
N LEU A 49 6.84 14.81 9.45
CA LEU A 49 8.15 14.18 9.64
C LEU A 49 9.17 15.13 10.29
N ASP A 50 9.19 16.40 9.87
CA ASP A 50 10.11 17.40 10.42
C ASP A 50 9.78 17.74 11.89
N GLU A 51 8.50 17.79 12.25
CA GLU A 51 8.05 18.05 13.61
C GLU A 51 8.39 16.90 14.57
N VAL A 52 8.19 15.65 14.13
CA VAL A 52 8.34 14.46 14.99
C VAL A 52 9.79 13.96 15.03
N ILE A 53 10.47 13.97 13.89
CA ILE A 53 11.83 13.39 13.74
C ILE A 53 12.90 14.49 13.84
N GLY A 54 12.58 15.70 13.37
CA GLY A 54 13.53 16.78 13.13
C GLY A 54 14.24 16.65 11.78
N LYS A 55 14.47 17.79 11.14
CA LYS A 55 15.23 17.82 9.88
C LYS A 55 16.65 17.30 10.11
N ASN A 56 17.01 16.19 9.48
CA ASN A 56 18.34 15.54 9.56
C ASN A 56 18.81 15.16 10.99
N ALA A 57 17.94 15.13 11.99
CA ALA A 57 18.34 14.79 13.35
C ALA A 57 18.67 13.29 13.46
N ARG A 58 17.84 12.45 12.89
CA ARG A 58 18.00 10.99 12.85
C ARG A 58 17.13 10.37 11.74
N LEU A 59 17.35 9.10 11.44
CA LEU A 59 16.45 8.39 10.55
C LEU A 59 15.13 8.00 11.25
N PRO A 60 13.97 8.05 10.55
CA PRO A 60 12.72 7.51 11.02
C PRO A 60 12.85 6.06 11.45
N GLN A 61 12.24 5.71 12.58
CA GLN A 61 12.17 4.37 13.16
C GLN A 61 10.72 3.90 13.26
N PHE A 62 10.49 2.60 13.36
CA PHE A 62 9.14 2.08 13.48
C PHE A 62 8.44 2.50 14.79
N SER A 63 9.20 2.82 15.83
CA SER A 63 8.69 3.38 17.08
C SER A 63 8.09 4.78 16.95
N ASP A 64 8.37 5.51 15.86
CA ASP A 64 7.82 6.85 15.62
C ASP A 64 6.38 6.80 15.10
N ARG A 65 5.96 5.65 14.59
CA ARG A 65 4.67 5.41 13.95
C ARG A 65 3.46 5.99 14.71
N PRO A 66 3.34 5.84 16.04
CA PRO A 66 2.20 6.39 16.78
C PRO A 66 2.09 7.92 16.73
N ASN A 67 3.19 8.62 16.42
CA ASN A 67 3.28 10.07 16.34
C ASN A 67 3.24 10.60 14.90
N LEU A 68 3.00 9.75 13.92
CA LEU A 68 2.94 10.06 12.47
C LEU A 68 1.57 9.65 11.88
N PRO A 69 0.45 10.18 12.41
CA PRO A 69 -0.89 9.78 11.98
C PRO A 69 -1.19 10.13 10.52
N TYR A 70 -0.65 11.23 9.99
CA TYR A 70 -0.86 11.62 8.61
C TYR A 70 -0.09 10.71 7.63
N LEU A 71 1.11 10.28 7.99
CA LEU A 71 1.86 9.27 7.22
C LEU A 71 1.12 7.93 7.19
N GLU A 72 0.53 7.52 8.30
CA GLU A 72 -0.29 6.30 8.34
C GLU A 72 -1.57 6.45 7.53
N ALA A 73 -2.21 7.61 7.58
CA ALA A 73 -3.37 7.93 6.75
C ALA A 73 -3.02 7.93 5.24
N PHE A 74 -1.84 8.46 4.89
CA PHE A 74 -1.32 8.37 3.53
C PHE A 74 -1.13 6.92 3.07
N ILE A 75 -0.53 6.06 3.91
CA ILE A 75 -0.33 4.64 3.60
C ILE A 75 -1.68 3.92 3.46
N ALA A 76 -2.66 4.25 4.30
CA ALA A 76 -4.01 3.68 4.20
C ALA A 76 -4.69 4.09 2.89
N GLU A 77 -4.62 5.37 2.51
CA GLU A 77 -5.18 5.87 1.25
C GLU A 77 -4.44 5.31 0.03
N LEU A 78 -3.13 5.10 0.14
CA LEU A 78 -2.33 4.44 -0.87
C LEU A 78 -2.87 3.03 -1.17
N HIS A 79 -3.07 2.21 -0.15
CA HIS A 79 -3.64 0.87 -0.29
C HIS A 79 -5.07 0.90 -0.84
N ARG A 80 -5.87 1.90 -0.46
CA ARG A 80 -7.23 2.04 -0.97
C ARG A 80 -7.23 2.40 -2.46
N SER A 81 -6.51 3.47 -2.84
CA SER A 81 -6.52 4.00 -4.20
C SER A 81 -5.78 3.08 -5.18
N ALA A 82 -4.57 2.65 -4.85
CA ALA A 82 -3.81 1.76 -5.74
C ALA A 82 -4.44 0.37 -5.86
N SER A 83 -5.08 -0.13 -4.76
CA SER A 83 -5.66 -1.49 -4.71
C SER A 83 -4.76 -2.52 -5.39
N GLU A 84 -3.50 -2.54 -5.02
CA GLU A 84 -2.41 -3.27 -5.69
C GLU A 84 -2.70 -4.75 -5.93
N ASN A 85 -3.62 -5.32 -5.15
CA ASN A 85 -4.13 -6.68 -5.33
C ASN A 85 -5.66 -6.66 -5.49
N PRO A 86 -6.18 -6.34 -6.68
CA PRO A 86 -7.58 -5.95 -6.88
C PRO A 86 -8.58 -7.08 -6.63
N LEU A 87 -8.19 -8.33 -6.87
CA LEU A 87 -9.07 -9.50 -6.78
C LEU A 87 -8.64 -10.49 -5.68
N ALA A 88 -7.68 -10.13 -4.85
CA ALA A 88 -7.02 -11.02 -3.91
C ALA A 88 -6.44 -12.29 -4.60
N ILE A 89 -6.01 -13.27 -3.81
CA ILE A 89 -5.65 -14.59 -4.35
C ILE A 89 -6.94 -15.43 -4.45
N PRO A 90 -7.18 -16.12 -5.58
CA PRO A 90 -8.37 -16.94 -5.73
C PRO A 90 -8.49 -18.02 -4.64
N HIS A 91 -9.70 -18.22 -4.15
CA HIS A 91 -10.05 -19.27 -3.20
C HIS A 91 -10.89 -20.35 -3.89
N SER A 92 -10.98 -21.52 -3.31
CA SER A 92 -11.93 -22.56 -3.72
C SER A 92 -12.75 -23.03 -2.53
N THR A 93 -14.04 -23.23 -2.76
CA THR A 93 -14.93 -23.81 -1.74
C THR A 93 -14.56 -25.26 -1.48
N THR A 94 -14.42 -25.64 -0.21
CA THR A 94 -14.07 -27.02 0.18
C THR A 94 -15.30 -27.93 0.34
N ARG A 95 -16.50 -27.36 0.33
CA ARG A 95 -17.81 -28.03 0.42
C ARG A 95 -18.89 -27.13 -0.16
N ASP A 96 -20.06 -27.72 -0.41
CA ASP A 96 -21.25 -26.94 -0.71
C ASP A 96 -21.54 -25.94 0.41
N THR A 97 -21.82 -24.70 0.03
CA THR A 97 -22.06 -23.61 0.97
C THR A 97 -23.06 -22.61 0.41
N SER A 98 -23.34 -21.55 1.15
CA SER A 98 -24.15 -20.43 0.67
C SER A 98 -23.56 -19.11 1.11
N LEU A 99 -23.74 -18.07 0.29
CA LEU A 99 -23.36 -16.69 0.59
C LEU A 99 -24.52 -15.78 0.18
N ALA A 100 -25.02 -14.95 1.09
CA ALA A 100 -26.14 -14.04 0.88
C ALA A 100 -27.39 -14.70 0.25
N GLY A 101 -27.65 -15.97 0.58
CA GLY A 101 -28.78 -16.76 0.06
C GLY A 101 -28.50 -17.47 -1.27
N PHE A 102 -27.37 -17.22 -1.92
CA PHE A 102 -26.97 -17.94 -3.14
C PHE A 102 -26.25 -19.24 -2.78
N PHE A 103 -26.66 -20.34 -3.42
CA PHE A 103 -25.99 -21.62 -3.28
C PHE A 103 -24.68 -21.63 -4.07
N ILE A 104 -23.60 -22.08 -3.41
CA ILE A 104 -22.27 -22.18 -4.00
C ILE A 104 -21.79 -23.62 -3.89
N PRO A 105 -21.65 -24.35 -5.02
CA PRO A 105 -21.15 -25.72 -5.01
C PRO A 105 -19.73 -25.83 -4.46
N ARG A 106 -19.38 -27.01 -4.00
CA ARG A 106 -17.99 -27.38 -3.73
C ARG A 106 -17.10 -27.17 -4.98
N ASP A 107 -15.83 -26.89 -4.74
CA ASP A 107 -14.80 -26.66 -5.77
C ASP A 107 -15.07 -25.44 -6.70
N THR A 108 -15.97 -24.54 -6.26
CA THR A 108 -16.18 -23.25 -6.93
C THR A 108 -15.04 -22.30 -6.64
N THR A 109 -14.45 -21.72 -7.70
CA THR A 109 -13.45 -20.64 -7.55
C THR A 109 -14.12 -19.34 -7.14
N VAL A 110 -13.60 -18.70 -6.09
CA VAL A 110 -14.13 -17.45 -5.53
C VAL A 110 -13.04 -16.38 -5.54
N PHE A 111 -13.35 -15.22 -6.12
CA PHE A 111 -12.53 -14.03 -6.08
C PHE A 111 -13.15 -13.01 -5.12
N VAL A 112 -12.31 -12.34 -4.33
CA VAL A 112 -12.74 -11.21 -3.51
C VAL A 112 -12.39 -9.92 -4.25
N ASN A 113 -13.40 -9.17 -4.68
CA ASN A 113 -13.20 -7.91 -5.40
C ASN A 113 -12.79 -6.79 -4.43
N LEU A 114 -11.50 -6.78 -4.04
CA LEU A 114 -10.95 -5.76 -3.13
C LEU A 114 -10.99 -4.37 -3.77
N TRP A 115 -10.76 -4.27 -5.07
CA TRP A 115 -10.86 -3.01 -5.80
C TRP A 115 -12.28 -2.42 -5.69
N GLY A 116 -13.30 -3.25 -5.91
CA GLY A 116 -14.69 -2.83 -5.77
C GLY A 116 -15.01 -2.33 -4.35
N ILE A 117 -14.53 -3.02 -3.31
CA ILE A 117 -14.70 -2.60 -1.90
C ILE A 117 -14.01 -1.26 -1.65
N HIS A 118 -12.82 -1.07 -2.17
CA HIS A 118 -12.02 0.14 -1.97
C HIS A 118 -12.52 1.35 -2.76
N HIS A 119 -13.33 1.13 -3.80
CA HIS A 119 -13.87 2.19 -4.68
C HIS A 119 -15.39 2.26 -4.69
N ASP A 120 -16.07 1.60 -3.76
CA ASP A 120 -17.52 1.62 -3.64
C ASP A 120 -18.04 3.05 -3.35
N PRO A 121 -18.80 3.67 -4.29
CA PRO A 121 -19.30 5.03 -4.10
C PRO A 121 -20.37 5.15 -2.99
N ASP A 122 -21.01 4.05 -2.61
CA ASP A 122 -21.98 4.04 -1.50
C ASP A 122 -21.29 4.14 -0.14
N TYR A 123 -20.01 3.71 -0.06
CA TYR A 123 -19.20 3.78 1.15
C TYR A 123 -18.20 4.95 1.12
N TRP A 124 -17.50 5.16 0.00
CA TRP A 124 -16.44 6.16 -0.12
C TRP A 124 -16.95 7.41 -0.83
N ARG A 125 -16.97 8.53 -0.13
CA ARG A 125 -17.18 9.81 -0.79
C ARG A 125 -16.00 10.13 -1.71
N GLU A 126 -16.27 10.41 -3.00
CA GLU A 126 -15.24 10.68 -4.02
C GLU A 126 -14.20 9.54 -4.09
N PRO A 127 -14.60 8.31 -4.47
CA PRO A 127 -13.75 7.12 -4.38
C PRO A 127 -12.49 7.20 -5.24
N PHE A 128 -12.50 7.99 -6.31
CA PHE A 128 -11.37 8.17 -7.22
C PHE A 128 -10.48 9.36 -6.88
N SER A 129 -10.76 10.08 -5.80
CA SER A 129 -9.91 11.16 -5.31
C SER A 129 -8.96 10.64 -4.24
N PHE A 130 -7.64 10.88 -4.43
CA PHE A 130 -6.62 10.53 -3.44
C PHE A 130 -6.64 11.51 -2.27
N ARG A 131 -7.11 11.09 -1.11
CA ARG A 131 -7.34 11.94 0.05
C ARG A 131 -6.96 11.24 1.36
N PRO A 132 -5.73 11.36 1.84
CA PRO A 132 -5.32 10.78 3.13
C PRO A 132 -6.20 11.20 4.32
N ASP A 133 -6.74 12.42 4.30
CA ASP A 133 -7.58 12.95 5.37
C ASP A 133 -8.84 12.12 5.68
N ARG A 134 -9.29 11.28 4.74
CA ARG A 134 -10.42 10.37 4.99
C ARG A 134 -10.16 9.35 6.11
N PHE A 135 -8.90 9.12 6.42
CA PHE A 135 -8.46 8.23 7.49
C PHE A 135 -8.09 8.96 8.79
N LEU A 136 -8.44 10.25 8.90
CA LEU A 136 -8.28 11.02 10.13
C LEU A 136 -9.65 11.46 10.65
N ASP A 137 -9.80 11.43 11.98
CA ASP A 137 -10.96 12.03 12.62
C ASP A 137 -10.79 13.56 12.77
N GLU A 138 -11.81 14.25 13.28
CA GLU A 138 -11.81 15.71 13.49
C GLU A 138 -10.67 16.19 14.41
N GLN A 139 -10.11 15.31 15.23
CA GLN A 139 -8.98 15.59 16.11
C GLN A 139 -7.63 15.20 15.48
N GLY A 140 -7.60 14.79 14.19
CA GLY A 140 -6.40 14.35 13.48
C GLY A 140 -5.89 12.97 13.89
N ARG A 141 -6.68 12.16 14.59
CA ARG A 141 -6.30 10.81 15.00
C ARG A 141 -6.63 9.81 13.89
N LEU A 142 -5.72 8.85 13.69
CA LEU A 142 -5.87 7.82 12.67
C LEU A 142 -7.10 6.91 12.92
N ARG A 143 -7.91 6.74 11.87
CA ARG A 143 -9.02 5.78 11.79
C ARG A 143 -8.97 5.02 10.46
N VAL A 144 -8.44 3.82 10.48
CA VAL A 144 -8.35 2.95 9.29
C VAL A 144 -9.49 1.95 9.32
N GLU A 145 -10.55 2.28 8.57
CA GLU A 145 -11.74 1.44 8.41
C GLU A 145 -12.09 1.32 6.92
N GLY A 146 -12.82 0.29 6.54
CA GLY A 146 -13.33 0.11 5.17
C GLY A 146 -12.32 -0.40 4.14
N ILE A 147 -11.06 -0.64 4.50
CA ILE A 147 -10.06 -1.22 3.60
C ILE A 147 -9.58 -2.58 4.09
N MET A 148 -9.25 -3.47 3.15
CA MET A 148 -8.76 -4.83 3.41
C MET A 148 -7.57 -5.21 2.51
N PRO A 149 -6.48 -4.43 2.45
CA PRO A 149 -5.39 -4.68 1.49
C PRO A 149 -4.67 -6.02 1.72
N PHE A 150 -4.79 -6.57 2.92
CA PHE A 150 -4.20 -7.86 3.31
C PHE A 150 -5.23 -8.99 3.39
N SER A 151 -6.45 -8.78 2.87
CA SER A 151 -7.58 -9.70 3.01
C SER A 151 -7.97 -9.95 4.49
N THR A 152 -8.81 -10.95 4.74
CA THR A 152 -9.32 -11.25 6.10
C THR A 152 -9.50 -12.75 6.32
N GLY A 153 -9.73 -13.15 7.57
CA GLY A 153 -9.98 -14.54 7.94
C GLY A 153 -8.72 -15.41 8.02
N THR A 154 -8.91 -16.72 7.98
CA THR A 154 -7.81 -17.70 8.15
C THR A 154 -6.82 -17.73 7.00
N ARG A 155 -7.15 -17.10 5.86
CA ARG A 155 -6.31 -16.98 4.66
C ARG A 155 -5.83 -15.56 4.41
N SER A 156 -5.92 -14.68 5.42
CA SER A 156 -5.32 -13.34 5.35
C SER A 156 -3.80 -13.42 5.15
N CYS A 157 -3.21 -12.33 4.67
CA CYS A 157 -1.79 -12.26 4.36
C CYS A 157 -0.92 -12.59 5.59
N LEU A 158 -0.08 -13.61 5.46
CA LEU A 158 0.88 -14.00 6.51
C LEU A 158 1.92 -12.90 6.76
N GLY A 159 2.27 -12.15 5.71
CA GLY A 159 3.28 -11.09 5.73
C GLY A 159 2.77 -9.74 6.23
N GLU A 160 1.50 -9.57 6.59
CA GLU A 160 0.89 -8.27 6.92
C GLU A 160 1.71 -7.44 7.91
N LYS A 161 2.10 -8.02 9.05
CA LYS A 161 2.86 -7.31 10.08
C LYS A 161 4.24 -6.88 9.61
N PHE A 162 4.88 -7.70 8.78
CA PHE A 162 6.17 -7.41 8.17
C PHE A 162 6.03 -6.30 7.11
N SER A 163 5.06 -6.44 6.21
CA SER A 163 4.81 -5.49 5.13
C SER A 163 4.48 -4.10 5.66
N LYS A 164 3.60 -3.99 6.66
CA LYS A 164 3.29 -2.70 7.32
C LYS A 164 4.53 -2.02 7.88
N ARG A 165 5.47 -2.76 8.45
CA ARG A 165 6.76 -2.20 8.92
C ARG A 165 7.64 -1.71 7.78
N VAL A 166 7.78 -2.53 6.75
CA VAL A 166 8.64 -2.23 5.60
C VAL A 166 8.11 -1.01 4.86
N ILE A 167 6.82 -0.98 4.51
CA ILE A 167 6.18 0.14 3.80
C ILE A 167 6.36 1.42 4.61
N PHE A 168 6.00 1.41 5.90
CA PHE A 168 6.18 2.57 6.78
C PHE A 168 7.61 3.10 6.77
N LEU A 169 8.60 2.22 6.98
CA LEU A 169 9.99 2.64 7.06
C LEU A 169 10.53 3.16 5.72
N PHE A 170 10.16 2.53 4.60
CA PHE A 170 10.59 3.00 3.29
C PHE A 170 9.99 4.36 2.97
N VAL A 171 8.67 4.51 3.09
CA VAL A 171 7.99 5.76 2.77
C VAL A 171 8.46 6.89 3.70
N ALA A 172 8.52 6.64 5.02
CA ALA A 172 9.02 7.62 5.99
C ALA A 172 10.44 8.09 5.67
N ARG A 173 11.37 7.15 5.41
CA ARG A 173 12.79 7.48 5.16
C ARG A 173 13.01 8.15 3.82
N LEU A 174 12.30 7.74 2.78
CA LEU A 174 12.37 8.38 1.48
C LEU A 174 11.87 9.83 1.55
N LEU A 175 10.71 10.06 2.16
CA LEU A 175 10.15 11.41 2.32
C LEU A 175 10.94 12.26 3.32
N HIS A 176 11.49 11.69 4.36
CA HIS A 176 12.35 12.44 5.28
C HIS A 176 13.62 12.96 4.57
N ARG A 177 14.17 12.18 3.63
CA ARG A 177 15.40 12.53 2.93
C ARG A 177 15.19 13.27 1.62
N PHE A 178 14.12 12.98 0.87
CA PHE A 178 13.90 13.48 -0.48
C PHE A 178 12.56 14.20 -0.61
N ARG A 179 12.55 15.18 -1.52
CA ARG A 179 11.38 15.72 -2.16
C ARG A 179 11.30 15.17 -3.57
N PHE A 180 10.12 14.71 -3.96
CA PHE A 180 9.86 14.15 -5.28
C PHE A 180 9.07 15.14 -6.11
N GLU A 181 9.44 15.29 -7.37
CA GLU A 181 8.74 16.15 -8.33
C GLU A 181 8.79 15.55 -9.74
N CYS A 182 7.85 15.98 -10.59
CA CYS A 182 7.87 15.66 -12.00
C CYS A 182 9.06 16.37 -12.66
N PRO A 183 9.84 15.72 -13.56
CA PRO A 183 10.89 16.39 -14.30
C PRO A 183 10.35 17.56 -15.11
N HIS A 184 11.16 18.62 -15.24
CA HIS A 184 10.75 19.82 -15.97
C HIS A 184 10.37 19.49 -17.43
N GLY A 185 9.18 19.95 -17.85
CA GLY A 185 8.65 19.71 -19.20
C GLY A 185 8.02 18.33 -19.41
N GLU A 186 7.95 17.51 -18.37
CA GLU A 186 7.22 16.22 -18.38
C GLU A 186 5.91 16.36 -17.61
N ILE A 187 4.95 15.48 -17.91
CA ILE A 187 3.68 15.35 -17.21
C ILE A 187 3.62 13.92 -16.68
N LEU A 188 3.24 13.75 -15.41
CA LEU A 188 2.97 12.43 -14.88
C LEU A 188 1.77 11.82 -15.63
N PRO A 189 1.84 10.55 -16.03
CA PRO A 189 0.71 9.85 -16.61
C PRO A 189 -0.48 9.81 -15.65
N GLU A 190 -1.69 9.64 -16.18
CA GLU A 190 -2.86 9.35 -15.34
C GLU A 190 -2.81 7.90 -14.81
N GLU A 191 -3.55 7.63 -13.73
CA GLU A 191 -3.52 6.30 -13.07
C GLU A 191 -3.95 5.18 -14.00
N GLU A 192 -4.96 5.43 -14.83
CA GLU A 192 -5.47 4.47 -15.82
C GLU A 192 -4.41 4.08 -16.85
N ASP A 193 -3.53 5.01 -17.21
CA ASP A 193 -2.43 4.77 -18.15
C ASP A 193 -1.27 4.00 -17.52
N LEU A 194 -1.13 4.10 -16.17
CA LEU A 194 -0.05 3.44 -15.43
C LEU A 194 -0.39 2.01 -15.01
N SER A 195 -1.68 1.70 -14.86
CA SER A 195 -2.10 0.39 -14.39
C SER A 195 -1.82 -0.68 -15.44
N ASP A 196 -1.04 -1.69 -15.08
CA ASP A 196 -0.87 -2.90 -15.87
C ASP A 196 -1.67 -4.03 -15.19
N TYR A 197 -2.65 -4.57 -15.94
CA TYR A 197 -3.64 -5.48 -15.37
C TYR A 197 -3.10 -6.90 -15.29
N GLY A 198 -2.83 -7.34 -14.07
CA GLY A 198 -2.39 -8.70 -13.75
C GLY A 198 -3.01 -9.16 -12.43
N ILE A 199 -2.35 -10.10 -11.76
CA ILE A 199 -2.68 -10.49 -10.38
C ILE A 199 -2.44 -9.31 -9.43
N LEU A 200 -1.41 -8.51 -9.73
CA LEU A 200 -1.15 -7.20 -9.10
C LEU A 200 -1.46 -6.10 -10.12
N LEU A 201 -1.91 -4.96 -9.64
CA LEU A 201 -1.95 -3.73 -10.42
C LEU A 201 -0.56 -3.09 -10.37
N ASP A 202 0.30 -3.55 -11.27
CA ASP A 202 1.64 -3.01 -11.42
C ASP A 202 1.58 -1.58 -11.97
N CYS A 203 2.47 -0.75 -11.49
CA CYS A 203 2.63 0.60 -11.99
C CYS A 203 3.64 0.58 -13.14
N LYS A 204 3.20 0.96 -14.35
CA LYS A 204 4.10 1.13 -15.51
C LYS A 204 5.21 2.13 -15.20
N PRO A 205 6.37 2.00 -15.83
CA PRO A 205 7.49 2.91 -15.59
C PRO A 205 7.12 4.37 -15.86
N PHE A 206 7.44 5.24 -14.93
CA PHE A 206 7.34 6.70 -15.04
C PHE A 206 8.62 7.37 -14.55
N ARG A 207 8.79 8.66 -14.82
CA ARG A 207 9.99 9.40 -14.43
C ARG A 207 9.66 10.40 -13.34
N ILE A 208 10.49 10.40 -12.29
CA ILE A 208 10.46 11.39 -11.22
C ILE A 208 11.85 11.89 -10.91
N LYS A 209 11.94 13.06 -10.33
CA LYS A 209 13.17 13.65 -9.82
C LYS A 209 13.16 13.63 -8.30
N ALA A 210 14.17 12.99 -7.70
CA ALA A 210 14.39 12.98 -6.27
C ALA A 210 15.39 14.10 -5.90
N ILE A 211 14.96 15.05 -5.08
CA ILE A 211 15.77 16.18 -4.62
C ILE A 211 16.02 16.01 -3.14
N GLU A 212 17.29 15.97 -2.75
CA GLU A 212 17.67 15.84 -1.36
C GLU A 212 17.23 17.07 -0.55
N ARG A 213 16.50 16.82 0.53
CA ARG A 213 16.03 17.87 1.46
C ARG A 213 17.16 18.25 2.42
N ARG A 214 18.13 19.04 1.91
CA ARG A 214 19.22 19.52 2.76
C ARG A 214 18.72 20.57 3.75
N VAL A 215 19.24 20.54 4.96
CA VAL A 215 19.23 21.72 5.83
C VAL A 215 20.29 22.68 5.25
N THR A 216 19.85 23.82 4.75
CA THR A 216 20.74 24.97 4.64
C THR A 216 21.14 25.34 6.07
N SER A 217 22.41 25.07 6.41
CA SER A 217 23.07 25.54 7.63
C SER A 217 22.99 27.04 7.75
#